data_12184664da2e7e5fd444b6b449b1bfc6
#
_entry.id   12184664da2e7e5fd444b6b449b1bfc6
#
_cell.length_a   1.000
_cell.length_b   1.000
_cell.length_c   1.000
_cell.angle_alpha   90.00
_cell.angle_beta   90.00
_cell.angle_gamma   90.00
#
_symmetry.space_group_name_H-M   'P 1'
#
loop_
_entity.id
_entity.type
_entity.pdbx_description
1 polymer ?
#
loop_
_entity_poly.entity_id
_entity_poly.type
_entity_poly.pdbx_seq_one_letter_code
_entity_poly.pdbx_strand_id
1 'polypeptide(L)'
;MNPDTRPEERRFRLHTVSLRGLYAQQIHGSKRSLRSVEDFTEFEFRTAYFNGDPIHAIKKGFPVLDRIHVSHMAQFQNMLDFPPAPKLDSQGRLDRSKATKEELRGEAIFFGKGQCSSCHQPPAFLDNQMHDLKLERFLNEPGDGPMKTFTLRGIKDSPPYLHDGRLLTLEDTVEFFNLTLQLKLTEEEKSDLVVYMRQL
;
A
#
# COMPACT_ATOMS: atom_id res chain seq x y z
N MET A 1 6.74 -11.81 -5.12
CA MET A 1 6.87 -10.74 -6.13
C MET A 1 6.14 -11.18 -7.36
N ASN A 2 5.17 -10.39 -7.78
CA ASN A 2 4.48 -10.64 -9.06
C ASN A 2 5.33 -9.98 -10.16
N PRO A 3 6.00 -10.73 -11.04
CA PRO A 3 6.66 -10.11 -12.18
C PRO A 3 5.59 -9.48 -13.03
N ASP A 4 5.77 -8.22 -13.38
CA ASP A 4 4.90 -7.58 -14.35
C ASP A 4 4.89 -8.42 -15.63
N THR A 5 3.70 -8.69 -16.12
CA THR A 5 3.50 -9.51 -17.30
C THR A 5 3.81 -8.76 -18.60
N ARG A 6 4.06 -7.46 -18.53
CA ARG A 6 4.41 -6.62 -19.66
C ARG A 6 5.91 -6.72 -19.99
N PRO A 7 6.29 -7.14 -21.20
CA PRO A 7 7.70 -7.34 -21.56
C PRO A 7 8.60 -6.11 -21.39
N GLU A 8 8.07 -4.93 -21.63
CA GLU A 8 8.77 -3.65 -21.48
C GLU A 8 8.99 -3.24 -20.02
N GLU A 9 8.25 -3.81 -19.10
CA GLU A 9 8.32 -3.51 -17.67
C GLU A 9 9.05 -4.59 -16.85
N ARG A 10 9.80 -5.48 -17.48
CA ARG A 10 10.54 -6.60 -16.83
C ARG A 10 11.48 -6.17 -15.71
N ARG A 11 11.84 -4.91 -15.64
CA ARG A 11 12.74 -4.35 -14.62
C ARG A 11 11.99 -3.89 -13.37
N PHE A 12 10.67 -3.76 -13.44
CA PHE A 12 9.88 -3.35 -12.30
C PHE A 12 9.57 -4.53 -11.40
N ARG A 13 10.09 -4.49 -10.19
CA ARG A 13 9.65 -5.36 -9.12
C ARG A 13 8.50 -4.64 -8.42
N LEU A 14 7.31 -5.21 -8.50
CA LEU A 14 6.17 -4.71 -7.78
C LEU A 14 5.87 -5.61 -6.58
N HIS A 15 5.68 -5.00 -5.42
CA HIS A 15 5.15 -5.69 -4.27
C HIS A 15 3.64 -5.87 -4.44
N THR A 16 3.15 -7.10 -4.25
CA THR A 16 1.71 -7.38 -4.22
C THR A 16 1.12 -6.90 -2.91
N VAL A 17 0.36 -5.81 -2.97
CA VAL A 17 -0.30 -5.24 -1.79
C VAL A 17 -1.56 -6.01 -1.41
N SER A 18 -2.00 -5.87 -0.14
CA SER A 18 -3.26 -6.43 0.33
C SER A 18 -4.45 -5.81 -0.40
N LEU A 19 -5.48 -6.62 -0.68
CA LEU A 19 -6.77 -6.12 -1.17
C LEU A 19 -7.68 -5.59 -0.05
N ARG A 20 -7.28 -5.72 1.22
CA ARG A 20 -8.06 -5.23 2.34
C ARG A 20 -8.18 -3.71 2.33
N GLY A 21 -9.39 -3.21 2.51
CA GLY A 21 -9.66 -1.77 2.47
C GLY A 21 -9.56 -1.16 1.07
N LEU A 22 -9.66 -1.97 0.02
CA LEU A 22 -9.52 -1.52 -1.37
C LEU A 22 -10.55 -0.44 -1.72
N TYR A 23 -11.77 -0.51 -1.16
CA TYR A 23 -12.83 0.48 -1.35
C TYR A 23 -12.42 1.92 -0.98
N ALA A 24 -11.49 2.07 -0.03
CA ALA A 24 -10.98 3.38 0.39
C ALA A 24 -9.82 3.89 -0.48
N GLN A 25 -9.19 3.02 -1.24
CA GLN A 25 -7.97 3.29 -2.00
C GLN A 25 -8.26 3.70 -3.46
N GLN A 26 -8.90 4.83 -3.65
CA GLN A 26 -9.22 5.35 -4.97
C GLN A 26 -8.09 6.26 -5.48
N ILE A 27 -7.81 6.35 -6.68
CA ILE A 27 -7.90 5.58 -7.90
C ILE A 27 -6.85 4.46 -7.84
N HIS A 28 -7.08 3.31 -8.44
CA HIS A 28 -6.27 2.12 -8.21
C HIS A 28 -4.95 2.09 -8.99
N GLY A 29 -4.02 1.24 -8.50
CA GLY A 29 -2.67 1.12 -9.03
C GLY A 29 -1.71 2.20 -8.50
N SER A 30 -0.42 1.88 -8.45
CA SER A 30 0.64 2.77 -7.93
C SER A 30 0.73 4.10 -8.69
N LYS A 31 0.34 4.09 -9.96
CA LYS A 31 0.31 5.25 -10.85
C LYS A 31 -1.09 5.82 -11.08
N ARG A 32 -2.10 5.40 -10.30
CA ARG A 32 -3.50 5.83 -10.45
C ARG A 32 -4.04 5.62 -11.88
N SER A 33 -3.68 4.53 -12.52
CA SER A 33 -4.03 4.25 -13.91
C SER A 33 -5.42 3.62 -14.10
N LEU A 34 -6.04 3.12 -13.01
CA LEU A 34 -7.29 2.37 -13.05
C LEU A 34 -8.35 3.09 -12.21
N ARG A 35 -9.49 3.42 -12.81
CA ARG A 35 -10.49 4.32 -12.23
C ARG A 35 -11.36 3.68 -11.14
N SER A 36 -11.56 2.37 -11.24
CA SER A 36 -12.42 1.63 -10.32
C SER A 36 -11.85 0.25 -10.04
N VAL A 37 -12.44 -0.45 -9.07
CA VAL A 37 -12.10 -1.86 -8.79
C VAL A 37 -12.47 -2.76 -9.97
N GLU A 38 -13.54 -2.43 -10.69
CA GLU A 38 -13.91 -3.13 -11.92
C GLU A 38 -12.84 -2.98 -13.00
N ASP A 39 -12.34 -1.76 -13.22
CA ASP A 39 -11.25 -1.52 -14.18
C ASP A 39 -9.99 -2.29 -13.80
N PHE A 40 -9.65 -2.30 -12.50
CA PHE A 40 -8.53 -3.06 -11.98
C PHE A 40 -8.73 -4.57 -12.20
N THR A 41 -9.89 -5.09 -11.84
CA THR A 41 -10.23 -6.51 -11.99
C THR A 41 -10.21 -6.93 -13.47
N GLU A 42 -10.79 -6.11 -14.35
CA GLU A 42 -10.79 -6.37 -15.79
C GLU A 42 -9.38 -6.34 -16.39
N PHE A 43 -8.56 -5.38 -15.96
CA PHE A 43 -7.16 -5.30 -16.37
C PHE A 43 -6.38 -6.55 -15.95
N GLU A 44 -6.48 -6.98 -14.72
CA GLU A 44 -5.79 -8.17 -14.24
C GLU A 44 -6.23 -9.44 -14.99
N PHE A 45 -7.53 -9.58 -15.24
CA PHE A 45 -8.03 -10.71 -16.01
C PHE A 45 -7.53 -10.73 -17.44
N ARG A 46 -7.67 -9.59 -18.14
CA ARG A 46 -7.34 -9.54 -19.57
C ARG A 46 -5.85 -9.50 -19.82
N THR A 47 -5.10 -8.83 -18.97
CA THR A 47 -3.68 -8.58 -19.21
C THR A 47 -2.80 -9.57 -18.45
N ALA A 48 -3.03 -9.77 -17.15
CA ALA A 48 -2.17 -10.61 -16.34
C ALA A 48 -2.42 -12.11 -16.56
N TYR A 49 -3.69 -12.53 -16.63
CA TYR A 49 -4.03 -13.95 -16.74
C TYR A 49 -4.02 -14.49 -18.17
N PHE A 50 -4.47 -13.68 -19.12
CA PHE A 50 -4.67 -14.14 -20.50
C PHE A 50 -3.78 -13.43 -21.50
N ASN A 51 -2.90 -12.56 -21.05
CA ASN A 51 -2.05 -11.76 -21.93
C ASN A 51 -2.88 -11.00 -23.00
N GLY A 52 -4.10 -10.60 -22.64
CA GLY A 52 -5.06 -9.98 -23.53
C GLY A 52 -5.70 -10.93 -24.57
N ASP A 53 -5.37 -12.23 -24.53
CA ASP A 53 -5.82 -13.19 -25.56
C ASP A 53 -6.86 -14.18 -25.01
N PRO A 54 -8.15 -14.00 -25.33
CA PRO A 54 -9.20 -14.95 -24.96
C PRO A 54 -9.00 -16.34 -25.58
N ILE A 55 -8.31 -16.45 -26.71
CA ILE A 55 -8.00 -17.73 -27.34
C ILE A 55 -7.05 -18.55 -26.47
N HIS A 56 -6.10 -17.86 -25.80
CA HIS A 56 -5.21 -18.52 -24.85
C HIS A 56 -5.98 -19.12 -23.68
N ALA A 57 -6.96 -18.40 -23.13
CA ALA A 57 -7.83 -18.89 -22.06
C ALA A 57 -8.59 -20.16 -22.50
N ILE A 58 -9.20 -20.12 -23.68
CA ILE A 58 -9.94 -21.26 -24.26
C ILE A 58 -9.03 -22.47 -24.44
N LYS A 59 -7.84 -22.29 -24.99
CA LYS A 59 -6.86 -23.37 -25.17
C LYS A 59 -6.41 -24.00 -23.87
N LYS A 60 -6.40 -23.24 -22.78
CA LYS A 60 -6.05 -23.71 -21.44
C LYS A 60 -7.23 -24.29 -20.67
N GLY A 61 -8.43 -24.28 -21.24
CA GLY A 61 -9.64 -24.75 -20.58
C GLY A 61 -10.16 -23.80 -19.47
N PHE A 62 -9.73 -22.53 -19.48
CA PHE A 62 -10.26 -21.53 -18.54
C PHE A 62 -11.52 -20.88 -19.11
N PRO A 63 -12.52 -20.58 -18.26
CA PRO A 63 -13.69 -19.84 -18.70
C PRO A 63 -13.28 -18.44 -19.13
N VAL A 64 -13.81 -17.99 -20.26
CA VAL A 64 -13.72 -16.58 -20.63
C VAL A 64 -14.69 -15.81 -19.75
N LEU A 65 -14.17 -14.97 -18.87
CA LEU A 65 -14.96 -14.21 -17.93
C LEU A 65 -15.61 -13.02 -18.64
N ASP A 66 -16.90 -12.90 -18.44
CA ASP A 66 -17.69 -11.78 -18.95
C ASP A 66 -17.74 -10.61 -17.95
N ARG A 67 -18.44 -9.56 -18.36
CA ARG A 67 -18.60 -8.33 -17.55
C ARG A 67 -19.29 -8.59 -16.20
N ILE A 68 -20.17 -9.59 -16.15
CA ILE A 68 -20.89 -9.92 -14.90
C ILE A 68 -19.93 -10.53 -13.89
N HIS A 69 -19.04 -11.42 -14.33
CA HIS A 69 -18.00 -12.00 -13.48
C HIS A 69 -17.03 -10.94 -12.96
N VAL A 70 -16.61 -10.00 -13.82
CA VAL A 70 -15.77 -8.87 -13.42
C VAL A 70 -16.47 -8.04 -12.34
N SER A 71 -17.74 -7.71 -12.52
CA SER A 71 -18.51 -6.93 -11.54
C SER A 71 -18.65 -7.67 -10.21
N HIS A 72 -18.99 -8.96 -10.23
CA HIS A 72 -19.10 -9.76 -9.00
C HIS A 72 -17.78 -9.84 -8.23
N MET A 73 -16.67 -10.02 -8.94
CA MET A 73 -15.35 -10.02 -8.32
C MET A 73 -14.96 -8.67 -7.75
N ALA A 74 -15.26 -7.59 -8.45
CA ALA A 74 -15.00 -6.24 -7.95
C ALA A 74 -15.82 -5.96 -6.67
N GLN A 75 -17.08 -6.36 -6.66
CA GLN A 75 -17.93 -6.26 -5.45
C GLN A 75 -17.36 -7.07 -4.29
N PHE A 76 -16.93 -8.31 -4.53
CA PHE A 76 -16.28 -9.12 -3.51
C PHE A 76 -15.03 -8.43 -2.96
N GLN A 77 -14.17 -7.90 -3.82
CA GLN A 77 -12.96 -7.18 -3.40
C GLN A 77 -13.29 -5.95 -2.56
N ASN A 78 -14.36 -5.21 -2.89
CA ASN A 78 -14.83 -4.06 -2.12
C ASN A 78 -15.41 -4.42 -0.75
N MET A 79 -15.78 -5.68 -0.52
CA MET A 79 -16.23 -6.16 0.79
C MET A 79 -15.09 -6.50 1.76
N LEU A 80 -13.85 -6.56 1.27
CA LEU A 80 -12.69 -6.87 2.09
C LEU A 80 -12.30 -5.67 2.95
N ASP A 81 -12.78 -5.63 4.17
CA ASP A 81 -12.50 -4.54 5.10
C ASP A 81 -11.04 -4.54 5.59
N PHE A 82 -10.64 -3.42 6.15
CA PHE A 82 -9.33 -3.29 6.79
C PHE A 82 -9.12 -4.35 7.88
N PRO A 83 -7.88 -4.76 8.14
CA PRO A 83 -7.58 -5.59 9.29
C PRO A 83 -8.04 -4.93 10.58
N PRO A 84 -8.46 -5.72 11.60
CA PRO A 84 -8.82 -5.17 12.89
C PRO A 84 -7.67 -4.39 13.53
N ALA A 85 -7.99 -3.22 14.08
CA ALA A 85 -7.07 -2.39 14.85
C ALA A 85 -7.75 -2.00 16.18
N PRO A 86 -7.80 -2.92 17.16
CA PRO A 86 -8.65 -2.81 18.35
C PRO A 86 -8.27 -1.69 19.31
N LYS A 87 -7.11 -1.09 19.10
CA LYS A 87 -6.65 0.07 19.88
C LYS A 87 -6.97 1.41 19.21
N LEU A 88 -7.47 1.40 17.98
CA LEU A 88 -7.88 2.63 17.30
C LEU A 88 -9.36 2.93 17.53
N ASP A 89 -9.68 4.20 17.69
CA ASP A 89 -11.05 4.69 17.62
C ASP A 89 -11.53 4.88 16.17
N SER A 90 -12.77 5.33 15.99
CA SER A 90 -13.38 5.57 14.67
C SER A 90 -12.70 6.70 13.87
N GLN A 91 -11.92 7.54 14.53
CA GLN A 91 -11.15 8.61 13.90
C GLN A 91 -9.71 8.18 13.59
N GLY A 92 -9.36 6.92 13.86
CA GLY A 92 -8.02 6.41 13.66
C GLY A 92 -6.99 6.89 14.69
N ARG A 93 -7.45 7.32 15.89
CA ARG A 93 -6.58 7.70 17.01
C ARG A 93 -6.50 6.57 18.01
N LEU A 94 -5.37 6.48 18.71
CA LEU A 94 -5.23 5.48 19.77
C LEU A 94 -6.20 5.77 20.93
N ASP A 95 -6.91 4.75 21.35
CA ASP A 95 -7.67 4.75 22.60
C ASP A 95 -6.67 4.77 23.77
N ARG A 96 -6.61 5.92 24.46
CA ARG A 96 -5.67 6.16 25.54
C ARG A 96 -5.81 5.19 26.73
N SER A 97 -6.99 4.55 26.86
CA SER A 97 -7.22 3.55 27.91
C SER A 97 -6.61 2.18 27.56
N LYS A 98 -6.31 1.92 26.30
CA LYS A 98 -5.77 0.66 25.79
C LYS A 98 -4.31 0.76 25.34
N ALA A 99 -3.87 1.96 25.03
CA ALA A 99 -2.54 2.19 24.46
C ALA A 99 -1.46 2.24 25.54
N THR A 100 -0.27 1.75 25.22
CA THR A 100 0.92 1.91 26.06
C THR A 100 1.52 3.30 25.91
N LYS A 101 2.46 3.65 26.79
CA LYS A 101 3.16 4.94 26.71
C LYS A 101 3.99 5.05 25.42
N GLU A 102 4.63 3.96 25.01
CA GLU A 102 5.44 3.86 23.80
C GLU A 102 4.57 4.09 22.57
N GLU A 103 3.40 3.43 22.50
CA GLU A 103 2.44 3.61 21.41
C GLU A 103 1.95 5.07 21.31
N LEU A 104 1.65 5.70 22.45
CA LEU A 104 1.22 7.11 22.48
C LEU A 104 2.34 8.08 22.06
N ARG A 105 3.60 7.80 22.45
CA ARG A 105 4.74 8.58 21.95
C ARG A 105 4.91 8.38 20.44
N GLY A 106 4.81 7.13 19.96
CA GLY A 106 4.87 6.83 18.54
C GLY A 106 3.75 7.50 17.74
N GLU A 107 2.53 7.53 18.26
CA GLU A 107 1.43 8.30 17.70
C GLU A 107 1.78 9.80 17.60
N ALA A 108 2.31 10.37 18.65
CA ALA A 108 2.71 11.78 18.64
C ALA A 108 3.80 12.08 17.61
N ILE A 109 4.74 11.15 17.42
CA ILE A 109 5.78 11.27 16.38
C ILE A 109 5.15 11.17 14.99
N PHE A 110 4.24 10.23 14.75
CA PHE A 110 3.56 10.04 13.48
C PHE A 110 2.82 11.30 13.02
N PHE A 111 2.08 11.95 13.94
CA PHE A 111 1.32 13.17 13.65
C PHE A 111 2.15 14.45 13.77
N GLY A 112 3.35 14.39 14.30
CA GLY A 112 4.23 15.53 14.53
C GLY A 112 5.55 15.45 13.77
N LYS A 113 6.64 15.24 14.49
CA LYS A 113 8.02 15.27 13.98
C LYS A 113 8.24 14.31 12.79
N GLY A 114 7.57 13.16 12.79
CA GLY A 114 7.68 12.15 11.74
C GLY A 114 6.99 12.53 10.43
N GLN A 115 6.09 13.52 10.44
CA GLN A 115 5.36 14.05 9.28
C GLN A 115 4.56 12.98 8.48
N CYS A 116 4.37 11.78 9.03
CA CYS A 116 3.74 10.67 8.33
C CYS A 116 2.28 10.97 7.95
N SER A 117 1.57 11.67 8.84
CA SER A 117 0.17 12.05 8.64
C SER A 117 -0.05 13.10 7.55
N SER A 118 1.00 13.71 7.00
CA SER A 118 0.87 14.62 5.86
C SER A 118 0.35 13.92 4.60
N CYS A 119 0.69 12.63 4.46
CA CYS A 119 0.22 11.77 3.37
C CYS A 119 -0.70 10.65 3.89
N HIS A 120 -0.40 10.07 5.05
CA HIS A 120 -1.14 8.96 5.63
C HIS A 120 -2.18 9.45 6.65
N GLN A 121 -3.27 10.04 6.14
CA GLN A 121 -4.33 10.65 6.96
C GLN A 121 -5.30 9.59 7.50
N PRO A 122 -5.64 9.63 8.81
CA PRO A 122 -6.64 8.74 9.37
C PRO A 122 -8.06 9.06 8.83
N PRO A 123 -9.03 8.15 8.96
CA PRO A 123 -8.93 6.85 9.62
C PRO A 123 -8.34 5.74 8.75
N ALA A 124 -8.24 5.93 7.45
CA ALA A 124 -7.72 4.95 6.51
C ALA A 124 -6.19 5.05 6.29
N PHE A 125 -5.54 6.06 6.86
CA PHE A 125 -4.10 6.32 6.76
C PHE A 125 -3.60 6.39 5.33
N LEU A 126 -4.30 7.18 4.51
CA LEU A 126 -3.98 7.51 3.12
C LEU A 126 -4.66 8.84 2.73
N ASP A 127 -4.15 9.49 1.70
CA ASP A 127 -4.73 10.72 1.12
C ASP A 127 -5.19 10.56 -0.33
N ASN A 128 -4.98 9.36 -0.91
CA ASN A 128 -5.26 9.07 -2.32
C ASN A 128 -4.54 10.02 -3.33
N GLN A 129 -3.48 10.70 -2.90
CA GLN A 129 -2.71 11.60 -3.75
C GLN A 129 -1.45 10.92 -4.30
N MET A 130 -0.77 11.64 -5.18
CA MET A 130 0.50 11.23 -5.77
C MET A 130 1.62 12.07 -5.17
N HIS A 131 2.66 11.40 -4.67
CA HIS A 131 3.84 12.07 -4.09
C HIS A 131 5.11 11.58 -4.76
N ASP A 132 5.97 12.52 -5.16
CA ASP A 132 7.31 12.21 -5.66
C ASP A 132 8.32 12.35 -4.52
N LEU A 133 8.59 11.24 -3.87
CA LEU A 133 9.57 11.16 -2.78
C LEU A 133 10.99 10.86 -3.31
N LYS A 134 11.15 10.73 -4.64
CA LYS A 134 12.43 10.40 -5.29
C LYS A 134 13.10 9.19 -4.64
N LEU A 135 12.31 8.13 -4.44
CA LEU A 135 12.72 6.92 -3.73
C LEU A 135 13.87 6.20 -4.43
N GLU A 136 13.98 6.37 -5.74
CA GLU A 136 15.00 5.80 -6.61
C GLU A 136 16.34 6.53 -6.56
N ARG A 137 16.42 7.68 -5.89
CA ARG A 137 17.69 8.45 -5.81
C ARG A 137 18.87 7.66 -5.19
N PHE A 138 18.55 6.61 -4.46
CA PHE A 138 19.53 5.69 -3.87
C PHE A 138 19.84 4.49 -4.78
N LEU A 139 19.16 4.39 -5.92
CA LEU A 139 19.40 3.41 -6.95
C LEU A 139 19.94 4.15 -8.18
N ASN A 140 20.89 3.56 -8.86
CA ASN A 140 21.43 4.13 -10.09
C ASN A 140 20.50 3.79 -11.28
N GLU A 141 19.19 4.06 -11.13
CA GLU A 141 18.14 3.72 -12.09
C GLU A 141 17.29 4.95 -12.42
N PRO A 142 16.59 4.94 -13.57
CA PRO A 142 15.62 6.00 -13.91
C PRO A 142 14.56 6.13 -12.83
N GLY A 143 14.15 7.36 -12.53
CA GLY A 143 13.17 7.66 -11.52
C GLY A 143 11.78 7.13 -11.83
N ASP A 144 11.13 6.51 -10.85
CA ASP A 144 9.73 6.07 -10.94
C ASP A 144 8.75 7.25 -10.96
N GLY A 145 9.21 8.43 -10.55
CA GLY A 145 8.36 9.61 -10.39
C GLY A 145 7.29 9.46 -9.30
N PRO A 146 6.22 10.26 -9.35
CA PRO A 146 5.20 10.24 -8.32
C PRO A 146 4.52 8.88 -8.16
N MET A 147 4.32 8.47 -6.90
CA MET A 147 3.63 7.25 -6.50
C MET A 147 2.41 7.58 -5.65
N LYS A 148 1.36 6.79 -5.77
CA LYS A 148 0.16 6.94 -4.94
C LYS A 148 0.46 6.57 -3.49
N THR A 149 -0.12 7.33 -2.54
CA THR A 149 -0.16 6.93 -1.14
C THR A 149 -1.05 5.70 -0.97
N PHE A 150 -0.49 4.64 -0.37
CA PHE A 150 -1.24 3.46 0.05
C PHE A 150 -1.59 3.54 1.52
N THR A 151 -2.63 2.80 1.93
CA THR A 151 -3.01 2.71 3.34
C THR A 151 -1.90 2.11 4.20
N LEU A 152 -1.81 2.57 5.45
CA LEU A 152 -1.00 1.91 6.48
C LEU A 152 -1.82 0.95 7.36
N ARG A 153 -3.15 0.82 7.13
CA ARG A 153 -3.98 -0.13 7.87
C ARG A 153 -3.53 -1.57 7.56
N GLY A 154 -3.16 -2.29 8.63
CA GLY A 154 -2.62 -3.65 8.51
C GLY A 154 -1.19 -3.74 8.02
N ILE A 155 -0.43 -2.65 8.07
CA ILE A 155 0.94 -2.61 7.53
C ILE A 155 1.88 -3.62 8.19
N LYS A 156 1.67 -3.96 9.45
CA LYS A 156 2.46 -4.98 10.17
C LYS A 156 2.46 -6.35 9.51
N ASP A 157 1.38 -6.67 8.80
CA ASP A 157 1.16 -7.97 8.17
C ASP A 157 1.47 -7.95 6.67
N SER A 158 2.08 -6.88 6.16
CA SER A 158 2.28 -6.68 4.73
C SER A 158 3.74 -6.36 4.33
N PRO A 159 4.76 -7.04 4.89
CA PRO A 159 6.11 -6.94 4.33
C PRO A 159 6.19 -7.69 2.98
N PRO A 160 7.17 -7.35 2.12
CA PRO A 160 8.11 -6.24 2.22
C PRO A 160 7.50 -4.89 1.86
N TYR A 161 8.16 -3.78 2.21
CA TYR A 161 7.62 -2.43 2.11
C TYR A 161 8.16 -1.66 0.90
N LEU A 162 7.50 -0.54 0.59
CA LEU A 162 7.57 0.25 -0.64
C LEU A 162 7.01 -0.52 -1.85
N HIS A 163 6.82 0.19 -2.96
CA HIS A 163 6.20 -0.36 -4.17
C HIS A 163 6.98 -1.52 -4.79
N ASP A 164 8.28 -1.57 -4.58
CA ASP A 164 9.19 -2.59 -5.11
C ASP A 164 9.64 -3.62 -4.06
N GLY A 165 9.18 -3.48 -2.80
CA GLY A 165 9.50 -4.41 -1.73
C GLY A 165 10.96 -4.38 -1.27
N ARG A 166 11.64 -3.25 -1.41
CA ARG A 166 13.07 -3.13 -1.06
C ARG A 166 13.35 -3.13 0.43
N LEU A 167 12.39 -2.79 1.26
CA LEU A 167 12.52 -2.74 2.71
C LEU A 167 11.80 -3.93 3.34
N LEU A 168 12.48 -4.62 4.24
CA LEU A 168 12.00 -5.89 4.77
C LEU A 168 11.24 -5.75 6.09
N THR A 169 11.53 -4.69 6.86
CA THR A 169 10.96 -4.46 8.19
C THR A 169 10.34 -3.07 8.31
N LEU A 170 9.51 -2.86 9.32
CA LEU A 170 9.01 -1.53 9.66
C LEU A 170 10.14 -0.62 10.17
N GLU A 171 11.11 -1.21 10.85
CA GLU A 171 12.32 -0.53 11.30
C GLU A 171 13.10 0.05 10.11
N ASP A 172 13.34 -0.75 9.06
CA ASP A 172 13.97 -0.29 7.82
C ASP A 172 13.15 0.83 7.17
N THR A 173 11.82 0.71 7.22
CA THR A 173 10.92 1.70 6.63
C THR A 173 11.00 3.03 7.37
N VAL A 174 10.98 3.01 8.70
CA VAL A 174 11.11 4.23 9.51
C VAL A 174 12.47 4.88 9.29
N GLU A 175 13.56 4.10 9.27
CA GLU A 175 14.90 4.64 9.02
C GLU A 175 15.02 5.22 7.59
N PHE A 176 14.47 4.55 6.61
CA PHE A 176 14.46 5.03 5.23
C PHE A 176 13.81 6.42 5.12
N PHE A 177 12.63 6.61 5.71
CA PHE A 177 11.96 7.91 5.71
C PHE A 177 12.66 8.94 6.60
N ASN A 178 13.24 8.50 7.72
CA ASN A 178 14.06 9.36 8.56
C ASN A 178 15.22 9.99 7.78
N LEU A 179 15.92 9.20 6.98
CA LEU A 179 17.02 9.66 6.12
C LEU A 179 16.51 10.48 4.93
N THR A 180 15.49 9.98 4.24
CA THR A 180 14.97 10.59 3.02
C THR A 180 14.38 11.97 3.26
N LEU A 181 13.62 12.13 4.34
CA LEU A 181 12.96 13.38 4.73
C LEU A 181 13.77 14.20 5.74
N GLN A 182 14.95 13.71 6.16
CA GLN A 182 15.83 14.36 7.12
C GLN A 182 15.14 14.70 8.47
N LEU A 183 14.34 13.76 8.96
CA LEU A 183 13.49 13.98 10.16
C LEU A 183 14.29 14.08 11.45
N LYS A 184 15.51 13.55 11.47
CA LYS A 184 16.42 13.55 12.66
C LYS A 184 15.77 12.90 13.88
N LEU A 185 15.09 11.78 13.68
CA LEU A 185 14.53 10.98 14.76
C LEU A 185 15.65 10.31 15.55
N THR A 186 15.53 10.29 16.87
CA THR A 186 16.39 9.49 17.73
C THR A 186 16.05 8.01 17.64
N GLU A 187 16.91 7.13 18.15
CA GLU A 187 16.65 5.68 18.17
C GLU A 187 15.37 5.33 18.96
N GLU A 188 15.14 6.03 20.09
CA GLU A 188 13.92 5.86 20.87
C GLU A 188 12.68 6.30 20.08
N GLU A 189 12.73 7.45 19.43
CA GLU A 189 11.62 7.95 18.60
C GLU A 189 11.31 7.00 17.42
N LYS A 190 12.33 6.43 16.80
CA LYS A 190 12.15 5.43 15.73
C LYS A 190 11.48 4.16 16.26
N SER A 191 11.94 3.68 17.41
CA SER A 191 11.35 2.50 18.07
C SER A 191 9.88 2.73 18.44
N ASP A 192 9.57 3.85 19.07
CA ASP A 192 8.19 4.21 19.46
C ASP A 192 7.29 4.34 18.22
N LEU A 193 7.79 4.94 17.13
CA LEU A 193 7.06 5.05 15.88
C LEU A 193 6.73 3.67 15.29
N VAL A 194 7.67 2.73 15.29
CA VAL A 194 7.43 1.35 14.85
C VAL A 194 6.38 0.67 15.72
N VAL A 195 6.47 0.84 17.05
CA VAL A 195 5.49 0.27 17.98
C VAL A 195 4.08 0.79 17.70
N TYR A 196 3.94 2.09 17.41
CA TYR A 196 2.67 2.68 16.97
C TYR A 196 2.21 2.09 15.62
N MET A 197 3.07 2.05 14.61
CA MET A 197 2.71 1.55 13.27
C MET A 197 2.20 0.10 13.31
N ARG A 198 2.64 -0.69 14.27
CA ARG A 198 2.14 -2.05 14.50
C ARG A 198 0.70 -2.11 15.03
N GLN A 199 0.13 -0.99 15.44
CA GLN A 199 -1.27 -0.90 15.89
C GLN A 199 -2.23 -0.52 14.75
N LEU A 200 -1.71 -0.10 13.58
CA LEU A 200 -2.49 0.26 12.42
C LEU A 200 -2.91 -0.99 11.65
#